data_7f445ccbb1e4b14a3a5d8f543f3213ce
#
_entry.id   7f445ccbb1e4b14a3a5d8f543f3213ce
#
_cell.length_a   1.000
_cell.length_b   1.000
_cell.length_c   1.000
_cell.angle_alpha   90.00
_cell.angle_beta   90.00
_cell.angle_gamma   90.00
#
_symmetry.space_group_name_H-M   'P 1'
#
loop_
_entity.id
_entity.type
_entity.pdbx_description
1 polymer ?
#
loop_
_entity_poly.entity_id
_entity_poly.type
_entity_poly.pdbx_seq_one_letter_code
_entity_poly.pdbx_strand_id
1 'polypeptide(L)'
;MLSSLPELGRDVALLVLCLGGINTADLYALKKSDFNNGVIGYKRAKTRHCRADEAYIEMRVEPFIQPIFDKYLASEDDEFLFTFHNRYCDHDSFCANVNNGIKKICEDMGMEREDRYCVYTFRHTWGTIAQNDCEANLYEVAFGMNHSRGLNVTRGYVKIDFSPAWTLNAKVIDFIFFTEKGSKQGKAKDLDERQDKYFRISPKMLVQGRAYFKGKVLAEIMDTGYSNVEQVISALVTMLPDSIPMRAAIQFRIDNLDHETHVVYERTKGKGF
;
A
#
# COMPACT_ATOMS: atom_id res chain seq x y z
N MET A 1 25.40 -18.26 6.36
CA MET A 1 24.46 -18.74 7.41
C MET A 1 23.05 -18.57 6.87
N LEU A 2 22.18 -19.58 6.94
CA LEU A 2 20.80 -19.49 6.43
C LEU A 2 19.99 -18.55 7.34
N SER A 3 19.28 -17.57 6.77
CA SER A 3 18.37 -16.67 7.51
C SER A 3 17.25 -17.47 8.19
N SER A 4 16.83 -17.04 9.38
CA SER A 4 15.64 -17.57 10.06
C SER A 4 14.37 -17.24 9.27
N LEU A 5 13.24 -17.92 9.53
CA LEU A 5 11.98 -17.61 8.84
C LEU A 5 11.50 -16.17 9.07
N PRO A 6 11.50 -15.61 10.31
CA PRO A 6 11.16 -14.21 10.52
C PRO A 6 12.09 -13.26 9.77
N GLU A 7 13.39 -13.53 9.78
CA GLU A 7 14.37 -12.71 9.05
C GLU A 7 14.13 -12.75 7.55
N LEU A 8 13.88 -13.92 6.96
CA LEU A 8 13.51 -14.06 5.55
C LEU A 8 12.23 -13.27 5.25
N GLY A 9 11.20 -13.43 6.09
CA GLY A 9 9.92 -12.74 5.92
C GLY A 9 10.08 -11.22 5.91
N ARG A 10 10.83 -10.67 6.87
CA ARG A 10 11.17 -9.25 6.95
C ARG A 10 11.93 -8.77 5.72
N ASP A 11 12.99 -9.46 5.36
CA ASP A 11 13.91 -9.04 4.29
C ASP A 11 13.22 -9.08 2.92
N VAL A 12 12.44 -10.14 2.64
CA VAL A 12 11.67 -10.23 1.39
C VAL A 12 10.54 -9.19 1.36
N ALA A 13 9.87 -8.90 2.49
CA ALA A 13 8.89 -7.83 2.56
C ALA A 13 9.51 -6.47 2.21
N LEU A 14 10.72 -6.19 2.72
CA LEU A 14 11.47 -4.97 2.40
C LEU A 14 11.91 -4.95 0.92
N LEU A 15 12.39 -6.06 0.36
CA LEU A 15 12.69 -6.16 -1.07
C LEU A 15 11.45 -5.87 -1.92
N VAL A 16 10.31 -6.48 -1.60
CA VAL A 16 9.04 -6.22 -2.31
C VAL A 16 8.68 -4.74 -2.25
N LEU A 17 8.70 -4.15 -1.05
CA LEU A 17 8.35 -2.74 -0.85
C LEU A 17 9.30 -1.80 -1.59
N CYS A 18 10.62 -1.97 -1.44
CA CYS A 18 11.63 -1.06 -1.99
C CYS A 18 11.94 -1.27 -3.48
N LEU A 19 11.40 -2.32 -4.10
CA LEU A 19 11.51 -2.58 -5.54
C LEU A 19 10.18 -2.32 -6.28
N GLY A 20 9.48 -1.25 -5.91
CA GLY A 20 8.23 -0.83 -6.59
C GLY A 20 7.07 -1.80 -6.40
N GLY A 21 7.04 -2.55 -5.32
CA GLY A 21 6.04 -3.56 -5.07
C GLY A 21 6.17 -4.78 -6.00
N ILE A 22 7.37 -5.23 -6.32
CA ILE A 22 7.61 -6.42 -7.15
C ILE A 22 6.84 -7.64 -6.62
N ASN A 23 6.30 -8.46 -7.51
CA ASN A 23 5.69 -9.73 -7.08
C ASN A 23 6.76 -10.74 -6.64
N THR A 24 6.42 -11.56 -5.64
CA THR A 24 7.33 -12.64 -5.18
C THR A 24 7.68 -13.63 -6.27
N ALA A 25 6.76 -13.91 -7.21
CA ALA A 25 7.02 -14.77 -8.35
C ALA A 25 8.09 -14.17 -9.28
N ASP A 26 7.99 -12.87 -9.55
CA ASP A 26 8.98 -12.17 -10.37
C ASP A 26 10.32 -12.08 -9.62
N LEU A 27 10.30 -11.72 -8.32
CA LEU A 27 11.49 -11.66 -7.46
C LEU A 27 12.22 -13.01 -7.38
N TYR A 28 11.48 -14.12 -7.23
CA TYR A 28 12.01 -15.48 -7.20
C TYR A 28 12.68 -15.86 -8.53
N ALA A 29 12.09 -15.45 -9.66
CA ALA A 29 12.54 -15.83 -11.00
C ALA A 29 13.60 -14.92 -11.61
N LEU A 30 14.03 -13.84 -10.91
CA LEU A 30 15.06 -12.93 -11.43
C LEU A 30 16.35 -13.68 -11.74
N LYS A 31 16.92 -13.41 -12.92
CA LYS A 31 18.20 -13.93 -13.36
C LYS A 31 19.28 -12.87 -13.23
N LYS A 32 20.53 -13.28 -13.23
CA LYS A 32 21.66 -12.34 -13.23
C LYS A 32 21.66 -11.41 -14.44
N SER A 33 21.22 -11.92 -15.60
CA SER A 33 21.03 -11.11 -16.81
C SER A 33 20.01 -9.97 -16.66
N ASP A 34 19.12 -10.07 -15.67
CA ASP A 34 18.12 -9.07 -15.38
C ASP A 34 18.65 -7.92 -14.51
N PHE A 35 19.88 -8.03 -13.99
CA PHE A 35 20.50 -7.01 -13.15
C PHE A 35 21.74 -6.43 -13.80
N ASN A 36 21.73 -5.11 -14.02
CA ASN A 36 22.85 -4.39 -14.62
C ASN A 36 22.95 -2.97 -14.05
N ASN A 37 24.15 -2.56 -13.64
CA ASN A 37 24.45 -1.21 -13.16
C ASN A 37 23.46 -0.69 -12.11
N GLY A 38 23.07 -1.53 -11.13
CA GLY A 38 22.15 -1.15 -10.06
C GLY A 38 20.68 -1.09 -10.47
N VAL A 39 20.32 -1.57 -11.65
CA VAL A 39 18.96 -1.62 -12.17
C VAL A 39 18.54 -3.05 -12.44
N ILE A 40 17.37 -3.43 -11.97
CA ILE A 40 16.71 -4.70 -12.31
C ILE A 40 15.76 -4.42 -13.48
N GLY A 41 15.93 -5.14 -14.61
CA GLY A 41 15.03 -5.08 -15.75
C GLY A 41 14.48 -6.46 -16.07
N TYR A 42 13.17 -6.67 -15.94
CA TYR A 42 12.55 -7.98 -16.11
C TYR A 42 11.18 -7.90 -16.78
N LYS A 43 10.74 -9.04 -17.34
CA LYS A 43 9.41 -9.23 -17.93
C LYS A 43 8.51 -9.90 -16.90
N ARG A 44 7.43 -9.23 -16.50
CA ARG A 44 6.51 -9.72 -15.49
C ARG A 44 5.87 -11.06 -15.88
N ALA A 45 6.10 -12.11 -15.09
CA ALA A 45 5.69 -13.48 -15.40
C ALA A 45 4.18 -13.61 -15.72
N LYS A 46 3.31 -12.96 -14.93
CA LYS A 46 1.85 -13.08 -15.07
C LYS A 46 1.30 -12.47 -16.37
N THR A 47 1.93 -11.43 -16.92
CA THR A 47 1.33 -10.60 -17.99
C THR A 47 2.20 -10.47 -19.24
N ARG A 48 3.41 -11.04 -19.27
CA ARG A 48 4.33 -10.96 -20.42
C ARG A 48 3.74 -11.49 -21.73
N HIS A 49 2.89 -12.51 -21.67
CA HIS A 49 2.28 -13.12 -22.86
C HIS A 49 1.03 -12.39 -23.36
N CYS A 50 0.51 -11.42 -22.60
CA CYS A 50 -0.72 -10.69 -22.91
C CYS A 50 -0.48 -9.24 -23.34
N ARG A 51 0.79 -8.80 -23.42
CA ARG A 51 1.16 -7.41 -23.71
C ARG A 51 2.19 -7.33 -24.81
N ALA A 52 2.06 -6.34 -25.69
CA ALA A 52 3.01 -6.11 -26.80
C ALA A 52 4.40 -5.71 -26.29
N ASP A 53 4.51 -5.06 -25.13
CA ASP A 53 5.76 -4.71 -24.45
C ASP A 53 6.28 -5.85 -23.55
N GLU A 54 5.69 -7.05 -23.66
CA GLU A 54 6.00 -8.23 -22.85
C GLU A 54 6.00 -7.95 -21.34
N ALA A 55 5.30 -6.91 -20.91
CA ALA A 55 5.27 -6.43 -19.53
C ALA A 55 6.65 -6.15 -18.94
N TYR A 56 7.58 -5.63 -19.75
CA TYR A 56 8.92 -5.23 -19.31
C TYR A 56 8.84 -4.04 -18.36
N ILE A 57 9.67 -4.06 -17.31
CA ILE A 57 9.83 -2.98 -16.33
C ILE A 57 11.28 -2.93 -15.87
N GLU A 58 11.73 -1.72 -15.58
CA GLU A 58 13.00 -1.48 -14.88
C GLU A 58 12.76 -0.82 -13.52
N MET A 59 13.52 -1.26 -12.53
CA MET A 59 13.52 -0.66 -11.19
C MET A 59 14.96 -0.52 -10.69
N ARG A 60 15.30 0.68 -10.25
CA ARG A 60 16.60 0.94 -9.63
C ARG A 60 16.64 0.39 -8.21
N VAL A 61 17.73 -0.26 -7.86
CA VAL A 61 17.99 -0.70 -6.48
C VAL A 61 18.52 0.51 -5.70
N GLU A 62 17.70 1.03 -4.79
CA GLU A 62 18.08 2.19 -3.99
C GLU A 62 19.10 1.80 -2.91
N PRO A 63 20.02 2.71 -2.52
CA PRO A 63 21.09 2.42 -1.54
C PRO A 63 20.56 1.87 -0.21
N PHE A 64 19.38 2.29 0.21
CA PHE A 64 18.74 1.81 1.45
C PHE A 64 18.54 0.29 1.48
N ILE A 65 18.13 -0.31 0.36
CA ILE A 65 17.85 -1.75 0.28
C ILE A 65 19.07 -2.58 -0.13
N GLN A 66 20.15 -1.95 -0.60
CA GLN A 66 21.35 -2.61 -1.10
C GLN A 66 21.92 -3.67 -0.15
N PRO A 67 22.04 -3.45 1.18
CA PRO A 67 22.57 -4.46 2.09
C PRO A 67 21.73 -5.74 2.15
N ILE A 68 20.39 -5.62 2.03
CA ILE A 68 19.50 -6.79 1.99
C ILE A 68 19.56 -7.45 0.62
N PHE A 69 19.64 -6.66 -0.45
CA PHE A 69 19.80 -7.14 -1.79
C PHE A 69 21.06 -7.99 -1.92
N ASP A 70 22.21 -7.48 -1.49
CA ASP A 70 23.52 -8.17 -1.54
C ASP A 70 23.55 -9.44 -0.68
N LYS A 71 22.84 -9.43 0.47
CA LYS A 71 22.75 -10.59 1.36
C LYS A 71 22.19 -11.83 0.67
N TYR A 72 21.31 -11.67 -0.29
CA TYR A 72 20.64 -12.77 -0.99
C TYR A 72 21.18 -13.03 -2.37
N LEU A 73 22.19 -12.28 -2.85
CA LEU A 73 22.82 -12.55 -4.15
C LEU A 73 23.37 -13.96 -4.21
N ALA A 74 23.11 -14.64 -5.30
CA ALA A 74 23.67 -15.95 -5.60
C ALA A 74 25.12 -15.82 -6.07
N SER A 75 25.88 -16.96 -6.03
CA SER A 75 27.26 -17.04 -6.51
C SER A 75 27.36 -16.69 -8.00
N GLU A 76 28.52 -16.24 -8.48
CA GLU A 76 28.68 -15.78 -9.87
C GLU A 76 28.32 -16.83 -10.92
N ASP A 77 28.51 -18.10 -10.62
CA ASP A 77 28.19 -19.24 -11.50
C ASP A 77 26.71 -19.62 -11.53
N ASP A 78 25.87 -19.00 -10.70
CA ASP A 78 24.43 -19.30 -10.62
C ASP A 78 23.68 -18.54 -11.74
N GLU A 79 22.66 -19.16 -12.32
CA GLU A 79 21.80 -18.52 -13.32
C GLU A 79 20.89 -17.45 -12.70
N PHE A 80 20.40 -17.71 -11.48
CA PHE A 80 19.46 -16.85 -10.78
C PHE A 80 20.18 -15.75 -10.01
N LEU A 81 19.50 -14.60 -9.89
CA LEU A 81 20.04 -13.45 -9.18
C LEU A 81 20.17 -13.70 -7.68
N PHE A 82 19.18 -14.36 -7.09
CA PHE A 82 19.11 -14.61 -5.67
C PHE A 82 19.22 -16.10 -5.31
N THR A 83 19.71 -16.38 -4.12
CA THR A 83 19.87 -17.74 -3.56
C THR A 83 18.56 -18.44 -3.23
N PHE A 84 17.39 -17.85 -3.55
CA PHE A 84 16.09 -18.43 -3.26
C PHE A 84 15.87 -19.77 -3.96
N HIS A 85 16.34 -19.92 -5.20
CA HIS A 85 16.30 -21.18 -5.95
C HIS A 85 17.14 -22.30 -5.33
N ASN A 86 18.19 -21.97 -4.61
CA ASN A 86 19.04 -22.95 -3.92
C ASN A 86 18.41 -23.46 -2.63
N ARG A 87 17.40 -22.74 -2.11
CA ARG A 87 16.76 -23.03 -0.84
C ARG A 87 15.35 -23.59 -0.99
N TYR A 88 14.65 -23.22 -2.03
CA TYR A 88 13.25 -23.58 -2.27
C TYR A 88 13.09 -24.20 -3.65
N CYS A 89 12.32 -25.29 -3.73
CA CYS A 89 12.14 -26.06 -4.97
C CYS A 89 11.29 -25.29 -6.02
N ASP A 90 10.41 -24.42 -5.56
CA ASP A 90 9.50 -23.63 -6.39
C ASP A 90 9.09 -22.30 -5.73
N HIS A 91 8.46 -21.44 -6.51
CA HIS A 91 7.94 -20.16 -6.05
C HIS A 91 6.91 -20.30 -4.92
N ASP A 92 6.05 -21.31 -4.97
CA ASP A 92 4.97 -21.47 -3.98
C ASP A 92 5.55 -21.83 -2.62
N SER A 93 6.54 -22.72 -2.57
CA SER A 93 7.32 -23.04 -1.37
C SER A 93 8.05 -21.82 -0.83
N PHE A 94 8.70 -21.03 -1.69
CA PHE A 94 9.33 -19.78 -1.30
C PHE A 94 8.33 -18.80 -0.68
N CYS A 95 7.22 -18.53 -1.38
CA CYS A 95 6.19 -17.60 -0.93
C CYS A 95 5.54 -18.03 0.39
N ALA A 96 5.27 -19.32 0.56
CA ALA A 96 4.73 -19.88 1.80
C ALA A 96 5.68 -19.66 2.99
N ASN A 97 6.99 -19.87 2.80
CA ASN A 97 7.97 -19.64 3.86
C ASN A 97 8.15 -18.16 4.19
N VAL A 98 8.14 -17.27 3.21
CA VAL A 98 8.12 -15.82 3.42
C VAL A 98 6.90 -15.41 4.25
N ASN A 99 5.71 -15.85 3.88
CA ASN A 99 4.47 -15.55 4.61
C ASN A 99 4.46 -16.15 6.04
N ASN A 100 5.01 -17.34 6.23
CA ASN A 100 5.19 -17.92 7.56
C ASN A 100 6.14 -17.06 8.43
N GLY A 101 7.18 -16.51 7.83
CA GLY A 101 8.08 -15.59 8.52
C GLY A 101 7.38 -14.29 8.93
N ILE A 102 6.64 -13.67 8.02
CA ILE A 102 5.84 -12.46 8.30
C ILE A 102 4.79 -12.75 9.39
N LYS A 103 4.10 -13.89 9.29
CA LYS A 103 3.11 -14.31 10.30
C LYS A 103 3.71 -14.39 11.69
N LYS A 104 4.91 -14.96 11.84
CA LYS A 104 5.61 -15.03 13.14
C LYS A 104 5.93 -13.63 13.67
N ILE A 105 6.39 -12.72 12.82
CA ILE A 105 6.62 -11.33 13.22
C ILE A 105 5.33 -10.67 13.71
N CYS A 106 4.21 -10.86 12.99
CA CYS A 106 2.91 -10.33 13.42
C CYS A 106 2.45 -10.92 14.76
N GLU A 107 2.68 -12.22 14.99
CA GLU A 107 2.40 -12.90 16.26
C GLU A 107 3.25 -12.31 17.41
N ASP A 108 4.53 -12.13 17.19
CA ASP A 108 5.46 -11.52 18.16
C ASP A 108 5.09 -10.06 18.48
N MET A 109 4.45 -9.36 17.53
CA MET A 109 3.90 -8.01 17.73
C MET A 109 2.51 -8.02 18.42
N GLY A 110 1.95 -9.17 18.74
CA GLY A 110 0.63 -9.30 19.37
C GLY A 110 -0.54 -8.99 18.45
N MET A 111 -0.36 -9.10 17.12
CA MET A 111 -1.44 -8.83 16.16
C MET A 111 -2.45 -9.98 16.12
N GLU A 112 -3.74 -9.64 16.14
CA GLU A 112 -4.81 -10.60 15.93
C GLU A 112 -4.73 -11.24 14.53
N ARG A 113 -5.33 -12.42 14.38
CA ARG A 113 -5.20 -13.22 13.15
C ARG A 113 -5.70 -12.49 11.91
N GLU A 114 -6.78 -11.73 12.05
CA GLU A 114 -7.43 -10.98 10.99
C GLU A 114 -6.59 -9.79 10.48
N ASP A 115 -5.74 -9.25 11.36
CA ASP A 115 -4.93 -8.05 11.08
C ASP A 115 -3.52 -8.38 10.57
N ARG A 116 -3.17 -9.66 10.48
CA ARG A 116 -1.83 -10.09 10.08
C ARG A 116 -1.55 -9.84 8.61
N TYR A 117 -0.35 -9.37 8.37
CA TYR A 117 0.13 -9.09 7.02
C TYR A 117 0.59 -10.35 6.29
N CYS A 118 0.58 -10.27 4.96
CA CYS A 118 1.28 -11.18 4.08
C CYS A 118 2.19 -10.37 3.15
N VAL A 119 3.07 -11.04 2.43
CA VAL A 119 4.03 -10.35 1.54
C VAL A 119 3.33 -9.49 0.48
N TYR A 120 2.15 -9.87 0.03
CA TYR A 120 1.38 -9.09 -0.95
C TYR A 120 0.85 -7.76 -0.38
N THR A 121 0.65 -7.67 0.93
CA THR A 121 0.28 -6.42 1.61
C THR A 121 1.30 -5.30 1.34
N PHE A 122 2.60 -5.62 1.32
CA PHE A 122 3.66 -4.64 1.07
C PHE A 122 3.61 -4.04 -0.34
N ARG A 123 3.15 -4.80 -1.32
CA ARG A 123 2.88 -4.27 -2.66
C ARG A 123 1.70 -3.29 -2.65
N HIS A 124 0.63 -3.58 -1.92
CA HIS A 124 -0.49 -2.65 -1.75
C HIS A 124 -0.06 -1.39 -0.99
N THR A 125 0.73 -1.56 0.07
CA THR A 125 1.29 -0.46 0.85
C THR A 125 2.09 0.49 -0.05
N TRP A 126 2.95 -0.03 -0.93
CA TRP A 126 3.69 0.79 -1.88
C TRP A 126 2.75 1.64 -2.75
N GLY A 127 1.73 1.03 -3.35
CA GLY A 127 0.77 1.74 -4.20
C GLY A 127 -0.03 2.80 -3.44
N THR A 128 -0.46 2.48 -2.22
CA THR A 128 -1.21 3.40 -1.36
C THR A 128 -0.37 4.61 -0.96
N ILE A 129 0.86 4.40 -0.52
CA ILE A 129 1.77 5.49 -0.13
C ILE A 129 2.16 6.33 -1.35
N ALA A 130 2.46 5.71 -2.48
CA ALA A 130 2.76 6.42 -3.71
C ALA A 130 1.65 7.40 -4.09
N GLN A 131 0.40 6.96 -4.00
CA GLN A 131 -0.76 7.78 -4.33
C GLN A 131 -1.08 8.82 -3.24
N ASN A 132 -1.15 8.41 -1.99
CA ASN A 132 -1.73 9.23 -0.93
C ASN A 132 -0.71 10.15 -0.26
N ASP A 133 0.55 9.71 -0.18
CA ASP A 133 1.59 10.39 0.59
C ASP A 133 2.68 11.01 -0.31
N CYS A 134 2.90 10.42 -1.50
CA CYS A 134 3.87 10.93 -2.48
C CYS A 134 3.23 11.68 -3.65
N GLU A 135 1.91 11.93 -3.59
CA GLU A 135 1.15 12.74 -4.56
C GLU A 135 1.17 12.19 -6.01
N ALA A 136 1.49 10.91 -6.18
CA ALA A 136 1.47 10.28 -7.49
C ALA A 136 0.04 10.08 -7.99
N ASN A 137 -0.22 10.40 -9.24
CA ASN A 137 -1.50 10.09 -9.84
C ASN A 137 -1.61 8.58 -10.14
N LEU A 138 -2.84 8.11 -10.39
CA LEU A 138 -3.09 6.67 -10.64
C LEU A 138 -2.34 6.10 -11.84
N TYR A 139 -2.00 6.94 -12.83
CA TYR A 139 -1.21 6.52 -13.99
C TYR A 139 0.25 6.24 -13.59
N GLU A 140 0.86 7.12 -12.80
CA GLU A 140 2.22 6.95 -12.28
C GLU A 140 2.31 5.73 -11.36
N VAL A 141 1.33 5.53 -10.48
CA VAL A 141 1.25 4.33 -9.63
C VAL A 141 1.13 3.07 -10.50
N ALA A 142 0.22 3.08 -11.49
CA ALA A 142 0.04 1.95 -12.39
C ALA A 142 1.31 1.67 -13.22
N PHE A 143 2.03 2.71 -13.64
CA PHE A 143 3.30 2.59 -14.35
C PHE A 143 4.38 1.98 -13.46
N GLY A 144 4.57 2.50 -12.24
CA GLY A 144 5.53 1.97 -11.28
C GLY A 144 5.25 0.52 -10.85
N MET A 145 3.97 0.13 -10.80
CA MET A 145 3.56 -1.25 -10.51
C MET A 145 3.50 -2.15 -11.75
N ASN A 146 3.84 -1.64 -12.93
CA ASN A 146 3.71 -2.35 -14.22
C ASN A 146 2.29 -2.89 -14.49
N HIS A 147 1.28 -2.10 -14.17
CA HIS A 147 -0.10 -2.39 -14.54
C HIS A 147 -0.39 -1.88 -15.96
N SER A 148 -1.07 -2.71 -16.78
CA SER A 148 -1.52 -2.27 -18.10
C SER A 148 -2.73 -1.35 -17.97
N ARG A 149 -2.66 -0.11 -18.44
CA ARG A 149 -3.83 0.74 -18.68
C ARG A 149 -3.68 1.48 -20.01
N GLY A 150 -4.51 1.12 -20.99
CA GLY A 150 -5.03 1.95 -22.05
C GLY A 150 -4.10 2.59 -23.10
N LEU A 151 -2.77 2.55 -22.99
CA LEU A 151 -1.84 3.25 -23.89
C LEU A 151 -1.00 2.30 -24.77
N ASN A 152 -1.51 1.11 -25.05
CA ASN A 152 -0.76 0.07 -25.76
C ASN A 152 -0.29 0.49 -27.17
N VAL A 153 -1.05 1.33 -27.87
CA VAL A 153 -0.71 1.77 -29.23
C VAL A 153 0.44 2.78 -29.21
N THR A 154 0.39 3.76 -28.31
CA THR A 154 1.41 4.84 -28.23
C THR A 154 2.76 4.32 -27.71
N ARG A 155 2.76 3.31 -26.82
CA ARG A 155 3.98 2.68 -26.29
C ARG A 155 4.85 2.00 -27.35
N GLY A 156 4.27 1.56 -28.45
CA GLY A 156 5.02 0.95 -29.55
C GLY A 156 5.91 1.93 -30.33
N TYR A 157 5.69 3.24 -30.20
CA TYR A 157 6.41 4.27 -30.94
C TYR A 157 7.45 5.04 -30.12
N VAL A 158 7.45 4.88 -28.79
CA VAL A 158 8.32 5.65 -27.89
C VAL A 158 9.17 4.69 -27.06
N LYS A 159 10.48 4.94 -27.01
CA LYS A 159 11.37 4.25 -26.05
C LYS A 159 10.89 4.62 -24.62
N ILE A 160 10.53 3.62 -23.86
CA ILE A 160 10.04 3.81 -22.50
C ILE A 160 11.20 4.29 -21.62
N ASP A 161 11.00 5.40 -20.93
CA ASP A 161 11.86 5.87 -19.86
C ASP A 161 11.25 5.44 -18.51
N PHE A 162 11.97 4.62 -17.74
CA PHE A 162 11.55 4.14 -16.43
C PHE A 162 12.01 5.06 -15.28
N SER A 163 12.78 6.12 -15.55
CA SER A 163 13.27 7.04 -14.50
C SER A 163 12.16 7.67 -13.65
N PRO A 164 10.94 7.96 -14.17
CA PRO A 164 9.83 8.40 -13.33
C PRO A 164 9.39 7.35 -12.29
N ALA A 165 9.40 6.06 -12.67
CA ALA A 165 9.08 4.98 -11.72
C ALA A 165 10.16 4.84 -10.62
N TRP A 166 11.43 5.03 -10.97
CA TRP A 166 12.53 5.04 -9.99
C TRP A 166 12.43 6.21 -9.02
N THR A 167 12.14 7.40 -9.55
CA THR A 167 11.95 8.61 -8.74
C THR A 167 10.78 8.45 -7.78
N LEU A 168 9.66 7.90 -8.25
CA LEU A 168 8.52 7.62 -7.39
C LEU A 168 8.85 6.58 -6.31
N ASN A 169 9.57 5.51 -6.69
CA ASN A 169 10.00 4.49 -5.72
C ASN A 169 10.92 5.08 -4.65
N ALA A 170 11.86 5.93 -5.00
CA ALA A 170 12.72 6.64 -4.05
C ALA A 170 11.89 7.52 -3.08
N LYS A 171 10.90 8.27 -3.58
CA LYS A 171 9.99 9.07 -2.73
C LYS A 171 9.21 8.20 -1.74
N VAL A 172 8.74 7.02 -2.16
CA VAL A 172 8.03 6.09 -1.26
C VAL A 172 8.97 5.58 -0.17
N ILE A 173 10.21 5.21 -0.52
CA ILE A 173 11.24 4.78 0.45
C ILE A 173 11.54 5.92 1.43
N ASP A 174 11.80 7.13 0.93
CA ASP A 174 12.08 8.30 1.76
C ASP A 174 10.92 8.59 2.72
N PHE A 175 9.68 8.52 2.22
CA PHE A 175 8.51 8.74 3.07
C PHE A 175 8.43 7.73 4.21
N ILE A 176 8.63 6.43 3.92
CA ILE A 176 8.48 5.37 4.94
C ILE A 176 9.60 5.39 5.97
N PHE A 177 10.85 5.56 5.53
CA PHE A 177 12.00 5.28 6.38
C PHE A 177 12.74 6.51 6.87
N PHE A 178 12.59 7.68 6.21
CA PHE A 178 13.40 8.86 6.48
C PHE A 178 12.59 10.11 6.86
N THR A 179 11.24 10.09 6.72
CA THR A 179 10.42 11.21 7.19
C THR A 179 9.84 10.95 8.59
N GLU A 180 9.71 12.01 9.39
CA GLU A 180 9.07 11.92 10.71
C GLU A 180 7.60 11.44 10.62
N LYS A 181 6.92 11.66 9.48
CA LYS A 181 5.57 11.18 9.22
C LYS A 181 5.53 9.66 9.05
N GLY A 182 6.49 9.08 8.35
CA GLY A 182 6.61 7.63 8.17
C GLY A 182 6.96 6.89 9.46
N SER A 183 7.84 7.47 10.27
CA SER A 183 8.27 6.86 11.55
C SER A 183 7.20 6.88 12.65
N LYS A 184 6.19 7.75 12.55
CA LYS A 184 5.07 7.84 13.52
C LYS A 184 3.91 6.89 13.22
N GLN A 185 3.90 6.20 12.08
CA GLN A 185 2.83 5.26 11.71
C GLN A 185 2.79 3.96 12.54
N GLY A 186 3.77 3.74 13.41
CA GLY A 186 3.75 2.65 14.40
C GLY A 186 2.87 2.91 15.62
N LYS A 187 2.22 4.06 15.73
CA LYS A 187 1.22 4.36 16.76
C LYS A 187 -0.07 4.75 16.06
N ALA A 188 -1.10 3.93 16.23
CA ALA A 188 -2.48 4.17 15.77
C ALA A 188 -3.01 5.53 16.26
N LYS A 189 -2.63 6.60 15.58
CA LYS A 189 -3.20 7.94 15.67
C LYS A 189 -2.97 8.60 14.32
N ASP A 190 -4.04 9.06 13.69
CA ASP A 190 -4.15 9.84 12.45
C ASP A 190 -4.59 9.08 11.19
N LEU A 191 -5.53 8.13 11.34
CA LEU A 191 -6.40 7.74 10.21
C LEU A 191 -7.36 8.90 9.84
N ASP A 192 -7.67 9.78 10.80
CA ASP A 192 -8.61 10.88 10.63
C ASP A 192 -8.10 12.02 9.70
N GLU A 193 -6.84 12.45 9.84
CA GLU A 193 -6.34 13.59 9.05
C GLU A 193 -6.08 13.29 7.56
N ARG A 194 -5.93 12.02 7.18
CA ARG A 194 -5.60 11.62 5.80
C ARG A 194 -6.80 11.41 4.92
N GLN A 195 -7.90 10.95 5.48
CA GLN A 195 -9.16 10.82 4.74
C GLN A 195 -9.73 12.19 4.38
N ASP A 196 -9.50 13.21 5.22
CA ASP A 196 -9.96 14.59 4.99
C ASP A 196 -9.26 15.28 3.80
N LYS A 197 -7.99 14.96 3.50
CA LYS A 197 -7.22 15.69 2.47
C LYS A 197 -7.83 15.55 1.06
N TYR A 198 -8.50 14.44 0.78
CA TYR A 198 -9.07 14.14 -0.54
C TYR A 198 -10.59 14.10 -0.57
N PHE A 199 -11.22 14.01 0.59
CA PHE A 199 -12.66 14.05 0.71
C PHE A 199 -13.13 15.51 0.73
N ARG A 200 -13.89 15.91 -0.28
CA ARG A 200 -14.39 17.26 -0.39
C ARG A 200 -15.91 17.25 -0.38
N ILE A 201 -16.49 18.15 0.39
CA ILE A 201 -17.92 18.46 0.38
C ILE A 201 -18.07 19.90 -0.09
N SER A 202 -19.06 20.15 -0.93
CA SER A 202 -19.50 21.49 -1.29
C SER A 202 -21.02 21.57 -1.16
N PRO A 203 -21.59 22.77 -0.98
CA PRO A 203 -23.05 22.94 -0.74
C PRO A 203 -23.96 22.41 -1.84
N LYS A 204 -23.40 22.06 -3.02
CA LYS A 204 -24.15 21.50 -4.15
C LYS A 204 -24.10 19.98 -4.21
N MET A 205 -23.23 19.34 -3.42
CA MET A 205 -23.04 17.89 -3.44
C MET A 205 -24.02 17.19 -2.53
N LEU A 206 -24.51 16.04 -2.97
CA LEU A 206 -25.36 15.18 -2.16
C LEU A 206 -24.49 14.37 -1.20
N VAL A 207 -24.69 14.55 0.08
CA VAL A 207 -23.93 13.93 1.15
C VAL A 207 -24.84 13.03 1.97
N GLN A 208 -24.40 11.80 2.23
CA GLN A 208 -25.04 10.89 3.18
C GLN A 208 -24.16 10.73 4.41
N GLY A 209 -24.70 11.08 5.58
CA GLY A 209 -24.02 10.92 6.86
C GLY A 209 -24.71 9.87 7.72
N ARG A 210 -23.95 9.00 8.38
CA ARG A 210 -24.47 7.99 9.33
C ARG A 210 -23.62 7.97 10.59
N ALA A 211 -24.28 7.91 11.73
CA ALA A 211 -23.66 7.71 13.04
C ALA A 211 -23.90 6.29 13.54
N TYR A 212 -22.85 5.62 14.00
CA TYR A 212 -22.90 4.23 14.48
C TYR A 212 -22.45 4.12 15.94
N PHE A 213 -23.11 3.28 16.70
CA PHE A 213 -22.66 2.83 18.00
C PHE A 213 -22.82 1.31 18.13
N LYS A 214 -21.72 0.61 18.44
CA LYS A 214 -21.68 -0.86 18.48
C LYS A 214 -22.25 -1.53 17.21
N GLY A 215 -21.92 -0.97 16.05
CA GLY A 215 -22.35 -1.48 14.75
C GLY A 215 -23.82 -1.18 14.35
N LYS A 216 -24.60 -0.48 15.20
CA LYS A 216 -25.97 -0.07 14.88
C LYS A 216 -26.02 1.38 14.43
N VAL A 217 -26.78 1.68 13.38
CA VAL A 217 -27.05 3.04 12.94
C VAL A 217 -27.92 3.73 14.00
N LEU A 218 -27.47 4.88 14.47
CA LEU A 218 -28.18 5.71 15.48
C LEU A 218 -28.84 6.92 14.84
N ALA A 219 -28.20 7.51 13.84
CA ALA A 219 -28.68 8.65 13.10
C ALA A 219 -28.22 8.56 11.65
N GLU A 220 -29.05 9.08 10.75
CA GLU A 220 -28.75 9.15 9.32
C GLU A 220 -29.31 10.45 8.74
N ILE A 221 -28.52 11.09 7.88
CA ILE A 221 -28.94 12.25 7.10
C ILE A 221 -28.53 12.03 5.63
N MET A 222 -29.32 12.61 4.72
CA MET A 222 -29.01 12.67 3.29
C MET A 222 -29.49 14.00 2.77
N ASP A 223 -28.56 14.92 2.49
CA ASP A 223 -28.91 16.28 2.08
C ASP A 223 -27.75 16.94 1.32
N THR A 224 -28.05 18.08 0.72
CA THR A 224 -27.11 19.06 0.19
C THR A 224 -26.94 20.23 1.14
N GLY A 225 -26.06 21.17 0.85
CA GLY A 225 -25.89 22.39 1.65
C GLY A 225 -24.75 22.35 2.66
N TYR A 226 -24.12 21.22 2.85
CA TYR A 226 -22.95 21.10 3.72
C TYR A 226 -21.69 21.61 3.03
N SER A 227 -20.92 22.46 3.72
CA SER A 227 -19.66 23.03 3.21
C SER A 227 -18.41 22.27 3.68
N ASN A 228 -18.55 21.47 4.75
CA ASN A 228 -17.46 20.67 5.31
C ASN A 228 -18.02 19.51 6.17
N VAL A 229 -17.12 18.58 6.51
CA VAL A 229 -17.43 17.37 7.28
C VAL A 229 -17.97 17.68 8.67
N GLU A 230 -17.44 18.69 9.34
CA GLU A 230 -17.88 19.06 10.71
C GLU A 230 -19.35 19.50 10.77
N GLN A 231 -19.86 20.11 9.72
CA GLN A 231 -21.29 20.45 9.64
C GLN A 231 -22.17 19.20 9.55
N VAL A 232 -21.72 18.17 8.82
CA VAL A 232 -22.43 16.88 8.72
C VAL A 232 -22.40 16.16 10.07
N ILE A 233 -21.23 16.09 10.72
CA ILE A 233 -21.09 15.49 12.05
C ILE A 233 -21.95 16.24 13.06
N SER A 234 -21.93 17.57 13.07
CA SER A 234 -22.76 18.38 13.98
C SER A 234 -24.24 18.11 13.79
N ALA A 235 -24.71 17.99 12.54
CA ALA A 235 -26.09 17.64 12.26
C ALA A 235 -26.45 16.23 12.79
N LEU A 236 -25.57 15.23 12.57
CA LEU A 236 -25.77 13.89 13.11
C LEU A 236 -25.77 13.85 14.63
N VAL A 237 -24.91 14.64 15.28
CA VAL A 237 -24.83 14.73 16.76
C VAL A 237 -26.13 15.24 17.36
N THR A 238 -26.80 16.21 16.74
CA THR A 238 -28.10 16.71 17.23
C THR A 238 -29.22 15.67 17.18
N MET A 239 -29.05 14.63 16.36
CA MET A 239 -30.01 13.54 16.20
C MET A 239 -29.71 12.32 17.08
N LEU A 240 -28.57 12.32 17.80
CA LEU A 240 -28.16 11.18 18.61
C LEU A 240 -29.11 11.03 19.85
N PRO A 241 -29.51 9.81 20.20
CA PRO A 241 -30.30 9.54 21.38
C PRO A 241 -29.59 9.93 22.69
N ASP A 242 -30.29 10.51 23.64
CA ASP A 242 -29.75 10.86 24.96
C ASP A 242 -29.25 9.61 25.74
N SER A 243 -29.82 8.45 25.44
CA SER A 243 -29.48 7.15 26.07
C SER A 243 -28.09 6.65 25.82
N ILE A 244 -27.29 7.30 24.93
CA ILE A 244 -25.90 6.91 24.66
C ILE A 244 -25.03 7.25 25.87
N PRO A 245 -24.26 6.28 26.41
CA PRO A 245 -23.40 6.52 27.56
C PRO A 245 -22.40 7.65 27.35
N MET A 246 -22.12 8.44 28.40
CA MET A 246 -20.98 9.36 28.39
C MET A 246 -19.69 8.59 28.16
N ARG A 247 -18.79 9.16 27.35
CA ARG A 247 -17.52 8.54 26.87
C ARG A 247 -17.70 7.36 25.91
N ALA A 248 -18.88 7.14 25.34
CA ALA A 248 -19.06 6.19 24.26
C ALA A 248 -18.32 6.66 23.01
N ALA A 249 -17.59 5.76 22.36
CA ALA A 249 -17.03 5.99 21.04
C ALA A 249 -18.14 5.85 19.99
N ILE A 250 -18.36 6.88 19.19
CA ILE A 250 -19.34 6.93 18.12
C ILE A 250 -18.60 7.08 16.81
N GLN A 251 -18.90 6.21 15.87
CA GLN A 251 -18.31 6.22 14.54
C GLN A 251 -19.25 6.95 13.57
N PHE A 252 -18.71 7.92 12.84
CA PHE A 252 -19.43 8.68 11.81
C PHE A 252 -18.88 8.29 10.45
N ARG A 253 -19.74 7.83 9.57
CA ARG A 253 -19.42 7.61 8.16
C ARG A 253 -20.12 8.67 7.34
N ILE A 254 -19.37 9.33 6.46
CA ILE A 254 -19.87 10.38 5.58
C ILE A 254 -19.49 10.00 4.15
N ASP A 255 -20.50 9.78 3.32
CA ASP A 255 -20.38 9.43 1.92
C ASP A 255 -20.70 10.66 1.06
N ASN A 256 -19.83 11.00 0.11
CA ASN A 256 -20.12 11.94 -0.97
C ASN A 256 -20.65 11.12 -2.14
N LEU A 257 -21.93 11.20 -2.42
CA LEU A 257 -22.60 10.36 -3.41
C LEU A 257 -22.31 10.78 -4.86
N ASP A 258 -21.92 12.03 -5.08
CA ASP A 258 -21.57 12.54 -6.42
C ASP A 258 -20.18 12.06 -6.88
N HIS A 259 -19.29 11.78 -5.94
CA HIS A 259 -17.92 11.35 -6.22
C HIS A 259 -17.61 9.91 -5.78
N GLU A 260 -18.60 9.19 -5.24
CA GLU A 260 -18.46 7.81 -4.73
C GLU A 260 -17.30 7.65 -3.71
N THR A 261 -17.05 8.69 -2.91
CA THR A 261 -16.00 8.74 -1.89
C THR A 261 -16.60 8.76 -0.50
N HIS A 262 -15.88 8.29 0.50
CA HIS A 262 -16.33 8.35 1.88
C HIS A 262 -15.19 8.55 2.86
N VAL A 263 -15.54 9.06 4.05
CA VAL A 263 -14.65 9.18 5.21
C VAL A 263 -15.33 8.61 6.45
N VAL A 264 -14.53 8.14 7.40
CA VAL A 264 -15.01 7.60 8.66
C VAL A 264 -14.27 8.28 9.80
N TYR A 265 -15.03 8.81 10.77
CA TYR A 265 -14.50 9.46 11.97
C TYR A 265 -14.97 8.73 13.22
N GLU A 266 -14.16 8.76 14.27
CA GLU A 266 -14.56 8.29 15.59
C GLU A 266 -14.46 9.45 16.57
N ARG A 267 -15.56 9.75 17.27
CA ARG A 267 -15.65 10.78 18.30
C ARG A 267 -16.16 10.19 19.61
N THR A 268 -15.63 10.69 20.71
CA THR A 268 -16.05 10.26 22.05
C THR A 268 -17.06 11.23 22.62
N LYS A 269 -18.27 10.77 23.00
CA LYS A 269 -19.28 11.61 23.63
C LYS A 269 -18.72 12.28 24.90
N GLY A 270 -18.79 13.60 24.96
CA GLY A 270 -18.28 14.42 26.07
C GLY A 270 -16.84 14.92 25.95
N LYS A 271 -16.14 14.62 24.84
CA LYS A 271 -14.87 15.25 24.44
C LYS A 271 -14.98 15.70 23.00
N GLY A 272 -15.50 16.90 22.75
CA GLY A 272 -15.54 17.51 21.43
C GLY A 272 -16.78 17.17 20.57
N PHE A 273 -17.94 17.01 21.22
CA PHE A 273 -19.22 17.21 20.56
C PHE A 273 -19.62 18.66 20.71
#